data_62fbfde655c24646597bb4380837bfd0
#
_entry.id   62fbfde655c24646597bb4380837bfd0
#
_cell.length_a   1.000
_cell.length_b   1.000
_cell.length_c   1.000
_cell.angle_alpha   90.00
_cell.angle_beta   90.00
_cell.angle_gamma   90.00
#
_symmetry.space_group_name_H-M   'P 1'
#
loop_
_entity.id
_entity.type
_entity.pdbx_description
1 polymer ?
#
loop_
_entity_poly.entity_id
_entity_poly.type
_entity_poly.pdbx_seq_one_letter_code
_entity_poly.pdbx_strand_id
1 'polypeptide(L)'
;MKIYSWNIFFRNTDFDRAFAFIEHLDFDVLCLQEVTESFLERLRKLDVHIASAPDVDRLFPRGTERNFLVILSRHPITHQSAFAFTSLLPPLRTRLFVRAMRGVHWSRIANRHGFFADISVEGLPTLVRVFCLHLILAHPAARRQEFELAMREHNQDMPTIVCGDFNILDTPLVAPFNWLLGGRPSDAWRWRRERREIESRFAARGFENPLRGRHTHILGAQLDHILVSREFAVVGANVERRWIGSDHYPIHVEIDTNDTKR
;
A
#
# COMPACT_ATOMS: atom_id res chain seq x y z
N MET A 1 16.22 11.50 -1.79
CA MET A 1 15.83 10.13 -1.34
C MET A 1 14.77 9.58 -2.28
N LYS A 2 14.96 8.35 -2.78
CA LYS A 2 14.03 7.66 -3.70
C LYS A 2 13.20 6.63 -2.94
N ILE A 3 11.89 6.82 -2.93
CA ILE A 3 10.92 5.97 -2.26
C ILE A 3 10.11 5.23 -3.31
N TYR A 4 10.04 3.90 -3.20
CA TYR A 4 9.22 3.05 -4.04
C TYR A 4 8.10 2.38 -3.25
N SER A 5 6.98 2.10 -3.92
CA SER A 5 5.93 1.22 -3.42
C SER A 5 5.41 0.31 -4.52
N TRP A 6 5.15 -0.95 -4.19
CA TRP A 6 4.64 -1.92 -5.15
C TRP A 6 3.88 -3.06 -4.47
N ASN A 7 2.62 -3.23 -4.85
CA ASN A 7 1.90 -4.47 -4.57
C ASN A 7 2.40 -5.53 -5.57
N ILE A 8 3.19 -6.49 -5.08
CA ILE A 8 3.81 -7.51 -5.95
C ILE A 8 2.83 -8.59 -6.41
N PHE A 9 1.62 -8.59 -5.88
CA PHE A 9 0.57 -9.58 -6.10
C PHE A 9 0.98 -11.00 -5.65
N PHE A 10 0.30 -11.55 -4.65
CA PHE A 10 0.62 -12.86 -4.04
C PHE A 10 0.59 -14.03 -5.04
N ARG A 11 -0.04 -13.85 -6.21
CA ARG A 11 -0.03 -14.78 -7.35
C ARG A 11 0.75 -14.22 -8.54
N ASN A 12 1.80 -13.48 -8.28
CA ASN A 12 2.65 -12.95 -9.33
C ASN A 12 3.04 -14.06 -10.30
N THR A 13 2.91 -13.79 -11.59
CA THR A 13 3.17 -14.79 -12.64
C THR A 13 4.65 -14.95 -12.97
N ASP A 14 5.52 -14.06 -12.43
CA ASP A 14 6.95 -14.05 -12.68
C ASP A 14 7.74 -13.49 -11.49
N PHE A 15 7.79 -14.27 -10.40
CA PHE A 15 8.53 -13.88 -9.18
C PHE A 15 10.04 -13.73 -9.41
N ASP A 16 10.61 -14.42 -10.40
CA ASP A 16 12.05 -14.30 -10.68
C ASP A 16 12.35 -12.95 -11.29
N ARG A 17 11.52 -12.49 -12.22
CA ARG A 17 11.65 -11.16 -12.80
C ARG A 17 11.34 -10.07 -11.78
N ALA A 18 10.39 -10.30 -10.90
CA ALA A 18 10.08 -9.36 -9.79
C ALA A 18 11.29 -9.22 -8.86
N PHE A 19 11.93 -10.32 -8.49
CA PHE A 19 13.13 -10.29 -7.65
C PHE A 19 14.30 -9.60 -8.35
N ALA A 20 14.59 -9.96 -9.60
CA ALA A 20 15.65 -9.32 -10.38
C ALA A 20 15.41 -7.79 -10.55
N PHE A 21 14.15 -7.38 -10.72
CA PHE A 21 13.81 -5.95 -10.76
C PHE A 21 14.17 -5.27 -9.44
N ILE A 22 13.80 -5.84 -8.29
CA ILE A 22 14.07 -5.28 -6.95
C ILE A 22 15.59 -5.24 -6.68
N GLU A 23 16.31 -6.30 -7.03
CA GLU A 23 17.76 -6.43 -6.81
C GLU A 23 18.57 -5.32 -7.52
N HIS A 24 18.11 -4.92 -8.71
CA HIS A 24 18.76 -3.89 -9.52
C HIS A 24 18.14 -2.50 -9.38
N LEU A 25 17.11 -2.36 -8.52
CA LEU A 25 16.41 -1.09 -8.33
C LEU A 25 17.24 -0.13 -7.50
N ASP A 26 17.41 1.10 -7.99
CA ASP A 26 18.03 2.18 -7.25
C ASP A 26 16.98 2.85 -6.35
N PHE A 27 16.87 2.38 -5.10
CA PHE A 27 15.96 2.90 -4.08
C PHE A 27 16.69 3.19 -2.77
N ASP A 28 16.17 4.12 -2.00
CA ASP A 28 16.54 4.31 -0.59
C ASP A 28 15.57 3.55 0.31
N VAL A 29 14.28 3.59 -0.01
CA VAL A 29 13.20 2.87 0.69
C VAL A 29 12.26 2.23 -0.33
N LEU A 30 11.91 0.95 -0.13
CA LEU A 30 10.95 0.23 -0.94
C LEU A 30 9.92 -0.47 -0.04
N CYS A 31 8.64 -0.13 -0.23
CA CYS A 31 7.49 -0.73 0.45
C CYS A 31 6.81 -1.74 -0.46
N LEU A 32 6.67 -2.98 0.00
CA LEU A 32 6.04 -4.07 -0.75
C LEU A 32 4.79 -4.57 -0.03
N GLN A 33 3.74 -4.86 -0.79
CA GLN A 33 2.49 -5.44 -0.32
C GLN A 33 2.26 -6.81 -0.97
N GLU A 34 1.45 -7.64 -0.32
CA GLU A 34 1.14 -9.02 -0.76
C GLU A 34 2.36 -9.94 -0.92
N VAL A 35 3.42 -9.71 -0.16
CA VAL A 35 4.64 -10.51 -0.20
C VAL A 35 4.35 -11.91 0.35
N THR A 36 4.62 -12.96 -0.42
CA THR A 36 4.52 -14.34 0.06
C THR A 36 5.71 -14.69 0.96
N GLU A 37 5.56 -15.71 1.82
CA GLU A 37 6.64 -16.13 2.72
C GLU A 37 7.89 -16.54 1.93
N SER A 38 7.73 -17.32 0.85
CA SER A 38 8.84 -17.74 -0.01
C SER A 38 9.57 -16.57 -0.68
N PHE A 39 8.83 -15.53 -1.05
CA PHE A 39 9.43 -14.33 -1.63
C PHE A 39 10.14 -13.47 -0.57
N LEU A 40 9.58 -13.39 0.65
CA LEU A 40 10.21 -12.72 1.79
C LEU A 40 11.57 -13.37 2.13
N GLU A 41 11.67 -14.71 2.10
CA GLU A 41 12.94 -15.42 2.30
C GLU A 41 13.98 -15.08 1.23
N ARG A 42 13.55 -14.79 0.01
CA ARG A 42 14.46 -14.31 -1.05
C ARG A 42 14.91 -12.88 -0.78
N LEU A 43 14.00 -11.98 -0.38
CA LEU A 43 14.33 -10.60 -0.07
C LEU A 43 15.33 -10.47 1.09
N ARG A 44 15.29 -11.39 2.07
CA ARG A 44 16.26 -11.44 3.18
C ARG A 44 17.71 -11.70 2.76
N LYS A 45 17.94 -12.09 1.51
CA LYS A 45 19.30 -12.29 0.97
C LYS A 45 19.90 -11.02 0.38
N LEU A 46 19.11 -9.96 0.24
CA LEU A 46 19.58 -8.66 -0.24
C LEU A 46 20.39 -7.96 0.87
N ASP A 47 21.42 -7.23 0.48
CA ASP A 47 22.24 -6.43 1.40
C ASP A 47 21.55 -5.09 1.71
N VAL A 48 20.45 -5.16 2.44
CA VAL A 48 19.63 -4.02 2.87
C VAL A 48 19.01 -4.30 4.24
N HIS A 49 18.59 -3.26 4.96
CA HIS A 49 17.77 -3.42 6.16
C HIS A 49 16.35 -3.82 5.79
N ILE A 50 15.78 -4.80 6.51
CA ILE A 50 14.45 -5.34 6.25
C ILE A 50 13.61 -5.28 7.51
N ALA A 51 12.43 -4.68 7.39
CA ALA A 51 11.36 -4.77 8.35
C ALA A 51 10.15 -5.45 7.70
N SER A 52 9.44 -6.31 8.42
CA SER A 52 8.28 -7.01 7.88
C SER A 52 7.23 -7.30 8.95
N ALA A 53 5.98 -7.30 8.55
CA ALA A 53 4.85 -7.66 9.40
C ALA A 53 3.82 -8.46 8.61
N PRO A 54 2.97 -9.28 9.26
CA PRO A 54 1.83 -9.88 8.60
C PRO A 54 0.94 -8.80 7.97
N ASP A 55 0.52 -9.01 6.71
CA ASP A 55 -0.49 -8.20 6.04
C ASP A 55 -1.87 -8.80 6.27
N VAL A 56 -2.06 -10.04 5.80
CA VAL A 56 -3.35 -10.71 5.79
C VAL A 56 -3.17 -12.23 5.75
N ASP A 57 -4.05 -12.94 6.47
CA ASP A 57 -4.21 -14.38 6.31
C ASP A 57 -5.29 -14.66 5.26
N ARG A 58 -4.93 -15.38 4.20
CA ARG A 58 -5.83 -15.84 3.13
C ARG A 58 -6.27 -17.26 3.42
N LEU A 59 -7.55 -17.41 3.69
CA LEU A 59 -8.14 -18.70 4.07
C LEU A 59 -8.69 -19.41 2.83
N PHE A 60 -8.03 -20.45 2.40
CA PHE A 60 -8.46 -21.33 1.32
C PHE A 60 -9.04 -22.64 1.88
N PRO A 61 -9.81 -23.41 1.10
CA PRO A 61 -10.31 -24.72 1.54
C PRO A 61 -9.20 -25.72 1.92
N ARG A 62 -7.99 -25.55 1.37
CA ARG A 62 -6.83 -26.45 1.55
C ARG A 62 -5.80 -25.94 2.56
N GLY A 63 -6.04 -24.78 3.20
CA GLY A 63 -5.10 -24.20 4.16
C GLY A 63 -5.13 -22.69 4.23
N THR A 64 -4.25 -22.14 5.02
CA THR A 64 -4.07 -20.69 5.20
C THR A 64 -2.73 -20.28 4.60
N GLU A 65 -2.75 -19.26 3.76
CA GLU A 65 -1.55 -18.59 3.25
C GLU A 65 -1.44 -17.21 3.89
N ARG A 66 -0.27 -16.87 4.43
CA ARG A 66 0.01 -15.54 4.98
C ARG A 66 0.77 -14.71 3.98
N ASN A 67 0.31 -13.48 3.81
CA ASN A 67 1.06 -12.45 3.10
C ASN A 67 1.68 -11.47 4.10
N PHE A 68 2.69 -10.75 3.63
CA PHE A 68 3.45 -9.81 4.44
C PHE A 68 3.47 -8.43 3.80
N LEU A 69 3.54 -7.41 4.66
CA LEU A 69 4.01 -6.07 4.34
C LEU A 69 5.50 -6.05 4.61
N VAL A 70 6.27 -5.47 3.70
CA VAL A 70 7.74 -5.42 3.81
C VAL A 70 8.22 -4.01 3.51
N ILE A 71 9.16 -3.53 4.32
CA ILE A 71 9.93 -2.31 4.06
C ILE A 71 11.39 -2.73 3.93
N LEU A 72 11.97 -2.49 2.76
CA LEU A 72 13.40 -2.58 2.50
C LEU A 72 13.97 -1.17 2.57
N SER A 73 15.12 -1.02 3.23
CA SER A 73 15.79 0.27 3.37
C SER A 73 17.31 0.14 3.23
N ARG A 74 17.92 1.06 2.48
CA ARG A 74 19.38 1.22 2.49
C ARG A 74 19.89 1.93 3.74
N HIS A 75 18.98 2.56 4.49
CA HIS A 75 19.26 3.23 5.75
C HIS A 75 18.87 2.36 6.95
N PRO A 76 19.52 2.51 8.12
CA PRO A 76 19.20 1.73 9.30
C PRO A 76 17.73 1.89 9.75
N ILE A 77 17.05 0.77 9.98
CA ILE A 77 15.73 0.72 10.61
C ILE A 77 15.94 0.63 12.12
N THR A 78 15.45 1.62 12.87
CA THR A 78 15.67 1.74 14.32
C THR A 78 14.48 1.20 15.13
N HIS A 79 13.28 1.29 14.58
CA HIS A 79 12.06 0.81 15.20
C HIS A 79 11.07 0.33 14.14
N GLN A 80 10.22 -0.63 14.52
CA GLN A 80 9.11 -1.09 13.69
C GLN A 80 7.93 -1.51 14.56
N SER A 81 6.72 -1.31 14.06
CA SER A 81 5.50 -1.73 14.74
C SER A 81 4.39 -2.09 13.76
N ALA A 82 3.63 -3.11 14.10
CA ALA A 82 2.42 -3.51 13.38
C ALA A 82 1.19 -3.25 14.25
N PHE A 83 0.10 -2.87 13.60
CA PHE A 83 -1.18 -2.63 14.26
C PHE A 83 -2.31 -3.31 13.50
N ALA A 84 -3.29 -3.85 14.24
CA ALA A 84 -4.39 -4.60 13.64
C ALA A 84 -5.46 -3.65 13.09
N PHE A 85 -5.98 -3.98 11.89
CA PHE A 85 -7.18 -3.35 11.37
C PHE A 85 -8.43 -4.02 11.93
N THR A 86 -9.41 -3.23 12.33
CA THR A 86 -10.70 -3.73 12.80
C THR A 86 -11.48 -4.32 11.63
N SER A 87 -11.78 -5.61 11.72
CA SER A 87 -12.59 -6.28 10.71
C SER A 87 -14.06 -5.83 10.79
N LEU A 88 -14.55 -5.16 9.76
CA LEU A 88 -15.98 -4.93 9.59
C LEU A 88 -16.62 -6.17 8.98
N LEU A 89 -17.77 -6.59 9.53
CA LEU A 89 -18.55 -7.66 8.93
C LEU A 89 -19.12 -7.17 7.58
N PRO A 90 -18.76 -7.80 6.46
CA PRO A 90 -19.25 -7.39 5.16
C PRO A 90 -20.77 -7.71 5.02
N PRO A 91 -21.54 -6.86 4.31
CA PRO A 91 -22.94 -7.11 4.02
C PRO A 91 -23.18 -8.48 3.37
N LEU A 92 -24.41 -9.02 3.51
CA LEU A 92 -24.75 -10.33 2.97
C LEU A 92 -24.45 -10.45 1.46
N ARG A 93 -24.78 -9.41 0.66
CA ARG A 93 -24.48 -9.38 -0.78
C ARG A 93 -22.99 -9.55 -1.08
N THR A 94 -22.13 -8.88 -0.31
CA THR A 94 -20.66 -9.01 -0.44
C THR A 94 -20.21 -10.42 -0.10
N ARG A 95 -20.76 -11.00 0.96
CA ARG A 95 -20.47 -12.39 1.34
C ARG A 95 -20.88 -13.38 0.26
N LEU A 96 -22.06 -13.18 -0.36
CA LEU A 96 -22.54 -14.01 -1.47
C LEU A 96 -21.68 -13.81 -2.73
N PHE A 97 -21.37 -12.56 -3.07
CA PHE A 97 -20.48 -12.24 -4.19
C PHE A 97 -19.10 -12.87 -4.03
N VAL A 98 -18.45 -12.65 -2.89
CA VAL A 98 -17.14 -13.26 -2.59
C VAL A 98 -17.23 -14.79 -2.61
N ARG A 99 -18.33 -15.38 -2.12
CA ARG A 99 -18.53 -16.83 -2.19
C ARG A 99 -18.69 -17.34 -3.62
N ALA A 100 -19.41 -16.61 -4.47
CA ALA A 100 -19.56 -16.96 -5.90
C ALA A 100 -18.20 -16.87 -6.64
N MET A 101 -17.39 -15.86 -6.30
CA MET A 101 -16.06 -15.64 -6.91
C MET A 101 -14.96 -16.56 -6.36
N ARG A 102 -15.19 -17.33 -5.29
CA ARG A 102 -14.21 -18.25 -4.70
C ARG A 102 -13.67 -19.31 -5.66
N GLY A 103 -14.47 -19.71 -6.64
CA GLY A 103 -14.03 -20.65 -7.70
C GLY A 103 -13.03 -20.04 -8.67
N VAL A 104 -12.87 -18.70 -8.68
CA VAL A 104 -12.08 -18.00 -9.67
C VAL A 104 -10.78 -17.46 -9.08
N HIS A 105 -10.77 -16.75 -7.94
CA HIS A 105 -9.50 -16.20 -7.37
C HIS A 105 -9.64 -15.62 -5.95
N TRP A 106 -10.78 -15.64 -5.29
CA TRP A 106 -10.99 -14.93 -4.03
C TRP A 106 -10.93 -15.88 -2.82
N SER A 107 -10.07 -15.56 -1.87
CA SER A 107 -10.01 -16.18 -0.55
C SER A 107 -10.79 -15.35 0.48
N ARG A 108 -11.23 -16.00 1.56
CA ARG A 108 -11.64 -15.26 2.75
C ARG A 108 -10.38 -14.70 3.40
N ILE A 109 -10.41 -13.45 3.82
CA ILE A 109 -9.30 -12.77 4.48
C ILE A 109 -9.57 -12.61 5.97
N ALA A 110 -8.52 -12.69 6.78
CA ALA A 110 -8.53 -12.51 8.23
C ALA A 110 -7.22 -11.85 8.69
N ASN A 111 -7.17 -11.42 9.94
CA ASN A 111 -5.95 -10.94 10.61
C ASN A 111 -5.20 -9.87 9.81
N ARG A 112 -5.89 -8.79 9.44
CA ARG A 112 -5.33 -7.70 8.65
C ARG A 112 -4.58 -6.71 9.52
N HIS A 113 -3.41 -6.27 9.06
CA HIS A 113 -2.57 -5.31 9.76
C HIS A 113 -2.12 -4.18 8.84
N GLY A 114 -1.83 -3.03 9.46
CA GLY A 114 -0.94 -2.01 8.94
C GLY A 114 0.41 -2.10 9.64
N PHE A 115 1.41 -1.44 9.09
CA PHE A 115 2.77 -1.57 9.54
C PHE A 115 3.54 -0.27 9.28
N PHE A 116 4.48 0.08 10.17
CA PHE A 116 5.42 1.16 9.94
C PHE A 116 6.81 0.81 10.45
N ALA A 117 7.81 1.51 9.92
CA ALA A 117 9.18 1.51 10.40
C ALA A 117 9.71 2.95 10.52
N ASP A 118 10.54 3.19 11.53
CA ASP A 118 11.27 4.44 11.73
C ASP A 118 12.70 4.25 11.23
N ILE A 119 13.11 5.08 10.28
CA ILE A 119 14.36 4.95 9.52
C ILE A 119 15.28 6.13 9.84
N SER A 120 16.54 5.83 10.12
CA SER A 120 17.59 6.84 10.33
C SER A 120 18.25 7.19 8.99
N VAL A 121 17.85 8.30 8.39
CA VAL A 121 18.39 8.76 7.10
C VAL A 121 19.59 9.68 7.36
N GLU A 122 20.72 9.41 6.74
CA GLU A 122 21.91 10.23 6.85
C GLU A 122 21.62 11.67 6.38
N GLY A 123 22.08 12.65 7.16
CA GLY A 123 21.86 14.07 6.90
C GLY A 123 20.54 14.63 7.43
N LEU A 124 19.61 13.80 7.90
CA LEU A 124 18.40 14.26 8.56
C LEU A 124 18.55 14.27 10.09
N PRO A 125 18.11 15.35 10.79
CA PRO A 125 18.25 15.47 12.24
C PRO A 125 17.27 14.57 13.01
N THR A 126 16.22 14.06 12.35
CA THR A 126 15.16 13.24 12.94
C THR A 126 14.95 11.96 12.13
N LEU A 127 14.36 10.95 12.78
CA LEU A 127 13.93 9.75 12.08
C LEU A 127 12.80 10.06 11.09
N VAL A 128 12.72 9.26 10.03
CA VAL A 128 11.62 9.28 9.06
C VAL A 128 10.72 8.09 9.32
N ARG A 129 9.44 8.32 9.60
CA ARG A 129 8.45 7.24 9.72
C ARG A 129 7.91 6.86 8.35
N VAL A 130 8.03 5.59 8.01
CA VAL A 130 7.51 5.04 6.75
C VAL A 130 6.44 4.01 7.05
N PHE A 131 5.21 4.31 6.64
CA PHE A 131 4.11 3.36 6.68
C PHE A 131 4.09 2.51 5.41
N CYS A 132 3.86 1.21 5.57
CA CYS A 132 3.51 0.29 4.49
C CYS A 132 2.10 -0.22 4.75
N LEU A 133 1.14 0.17 3.92
CA LEU A 133 -0.28 -0.12 4.11
C LEU A 133 -0.82 -0.94 2.93
N HIS A 134 -1.75 -1.83 3.23
CA HIS A 134 -2.58 -2.49 2.24
C HIS A 134 -4.03 -2.42 2.73
N LEU A 135 -4.78 -1.40 2.27
CA LEU A 135 -6.14 -1.18 2.74
C LEU A 135 -7.11 -2.18 2.10
N ILE A 136 -8.23 -2.42 2.78
CA ILE A 136 -9.20 -3.43 2.31
C ILE A 136 -9.80 -3.07 0.94
N LEU A 137 -9.84 -4.03 0.03
CA LEU A 137 -10.52 -3.88 -1.26
C LEU A 137 -12.04 -3.69 -1.09
N ALA A 138 -12.62 -4.35 -0.09
CA ALA A 138 -14.05 -4.30 0.18
C ALA A 138 -14.45 -3.08 1.00
N HIS A 139 -15.40 -2.29 0.50
CA HIS A 139 -16.11 -1.24 1.23
C HIS A 139 -15.34 0.08 1.42
N PRO A 140 -15.74 1.17 0.71
CA PRO A 140 -15.09 2.48 0.80
C PRO A 140 -14.99 3.05 2.23
N ALA A 141 -16.02 2.83 3.08
CA ALA A 141 -15.99 3.29 4.46
C ALA A 141 -14.97 2.54 5.31
N ALA A 142 -14.78 1.23 5.07
CA ALA A 142 -13.78 0.43 5.77
C ALA A 142 -12.36 0.89 5.41
N ARG A 143 -12.06 1.16 4.12
CA ARG A 143 -10.78 1.71 3.70
C ARG A 143 -10.45 3.02 4.43
N ARG A 144 -11.42 3.94 4.50
CA ARG A 144 -11.25 5.20 5.23
C ARG A 144 -10.99 4.97 6.73
N GLN A 145 -11.71 4.02 7.33
CA GLN A 145 -11.51 3.68 8.74
C GLN A 145 -10.11 3.08 8.98
N GLU A 146 -9.64 2.20 8.10
CA GLU A 146 -8.29 1.64 8.19
C GLU A 146 -7.21 2.70 8.04
N PHE A 147 -7.39 3.64 7.11
CA PHE A 147 -6.48 4.79 7.00
C PHE A 147 -6.47 5.63 8.28
N GLU A 148 -7.64 5.93 8.87
CA GLU A 148 -7.72 6.67 10.13
C GLU A 148 -7.08 5.90 11.30
N LEU A 149 -7.20 4.57 11.32
CA LEU A 149 -6.53 3.73 12.32
C LEU A 149 -5.00 3.79 12.16
N ALA A 150 -4.50 3.69 10.92
CA ALA A 150 -3.08 3.86 10.65
C ALA A 150 -2.56 5.23 11.11
N MET A 151 -3.34 6.27 10.88
CA MET A 151 -2.97 7.64 11.27
C MET A 151 -3.01 7.91 12.78
N ARG A 152 -3.47 6.98 13.62
CA ARG A 152 -3.29 7.08 15.08
C ARG A 152 -1.84 6.82 15.50
N GLU A 153 -1.10 6.07 14.68
CA GLU A 153 0.33 5.82 14.88
C GLU A 153 1.21 6.93 14.26
N HIS A 154 0.59 7.92 13.60
CA HIS A 154 1.31 9.05 13.03
C HIS A 154 1.74 10.02 14.14
N ASN A 155 3.04 10.30 14.18
CA ASN A 155 3.62 11.34 15.03
C ASN A 155 3.81 12.61 14.19
N GLN A 156 3.12 13.70 14.55
CA GLN A 156 3.17 14.97 13.82
C GLN A 156 4.56 15.67 13.89
N ASP A 157 5.37 15.33 14.88
CA ASP A 157 6.71 15.89 15.06
C ASP A 157 7.78 15.10 14.26
N MET A 158 7.36 14.09 13.50
CA MET A 158 8.25 13.22 12.74
C MET A 158 7.90 13.26 11.25
N PRO A 159 8.85 13.59 10.36
CA PRO A 159 8.67 13.48 8.92
C PRO A 159 8.14 12.10 8.55
N THR A 160 7.08 12.05 7.76
CA THR A 160 6.35 10.81 7.52
C THR A 160 6.07 10.58 6.04
N ILE A 161 6.22 9.32 5.63
CA ILE A 161 5.89 8.83 4.29
C ILE A 161 4.88 7.70 4.46
N VAL A 162 3.79 7.71 3.66
CA VAL A 162 2.78 6.64 3.70
C VAL A 162 2.70 5.98 2.33
N CYS A 163 3.17 4.74 2.26
CA CYS A 163 3.19 3.94 1.04
C CYS A 163 2.14 2.84 1.09
N GLY A 164 1.62 2.45 -0.07
CA GLY A 164 0.88 1.20 -0.17
C GLY A 164 -0.26 1.19 -1.16
N ASP A 165 -0.94 0.05 -1.19
CA ASP A 165 -2.16 -0.18 -1.95
C ASP A 165 -3.38 0.24 -1.12
N PHE A 166 -4.04 1.31 -1.54
CA PHE A 166 -5.22 1.86 -0.85
C PHE A 166 -6.52 1.31 -1.43
N ASN A 167 -6.45 0.52 -2.51
CA ASN A 167 -7.59 -0.14 -3.13
C ASN A 167 -8.76 0.79 -3.50
N ILE A 168 -8.47 2.05 -3.87
CA ILE A 168 -9.48 3.06 -4.21
C ILE A 168 -9.95 2.85 -5.65
N LEU A 169 -11.15 2.33 -5.82
CA LEU A 169 -11.75 2.00 -7.11
C LEU A 169 -12.37 3.25 -7.74
N ASP A 170 -11.55 4.10 -8.36
CA ASP A 170 -11.89 5.46 -8.78
C ASP A 170 -12.08 5.65 -10.30
N THR A 171 -12.35 4.58 -11.04
CA THR A 171 -12.68 4.65 -12.46
C THR A 171 -14.07 4.07 -12.77
N PRO A 172 -14.74 4.50 -13.85
CA PRO A 172 -16.05 3.95 -14.22
C PRO A 172 -16.07 2.43 -14.40
N LEU A 173 -14.94 1.86 -14.84
CA LEU A 173 -14.82 0.42 -15.11
C LEU A 173 -14.88 -0.41 -13.80
N VAL A 174 -14.23 0.08 -12.74
CA VAL A 174 -14.10 -0.67 -11.47
C VAL A 174 -15.05 -0.18 -10.38
N ALA A 175 -15.63 1.01 -10.52
CA ALA A 175 -16.52 1.58 -9.52
C ALA A 175 -17.74 0.70 -9.18
N PRO A 176 -18.37 -0.05 -10.10
CA PRO A 176 -19.46 -0.98 -9.76
C PRO A 176 -19.08 -2.01 -8.71
N PHE A 177 -17.79 -2.41 -8.65
CA PHE A 177 -17.30 -3.31 -7.60
C PHE A 177 -17.40 -2.71 -6.20
N ASN A 178 -17.33 -1.38 -6.04
CA ASN A 178 -17.53 -0.75 -4.74
C ASN A 178 -18.89 -1.14 -4.13
N TRP A 179 -19.96 -1.19 -4.93
CA TRP A 179 -21.26 -1.61 -4.45
C TRP A 179 -21.31 -3.11 -4.15
N LEU A 180 -20.77 -3.95 -5.04
CA LEU A 180 -20.73 -5.40 -4.85
C LEU A 180 -19.89 -5.77 -3.61
N LEU A 181 -18.84 -5.00 -3.33
CA LEU A 181 -17.94 -5.18 -2.19
C LEU A 181 -18.42 -4.50 -0.90
N GLY A 182 -19.66 -4.02 -0.85
CA GLY A 182 -20.28 -3.57 0.38
C GLY A 182 -20.56 -2.07 0.49
N GLY A 183 -20.13 -1.27 -0.48
CA GLY A 183 -20.42 0.16 -0.55
C GLY A 183 -21.88 0.49 -0.74
N ARG A 184 -22.24 1.76 -0.69
CA ARG A 184 -23.59 2.25 -1.00
C ARG A 184 -23.89 2.07 -2.49
N PRO A 185 -25.15 1.94 -2.91
CA PRO A 185 -25.49 1.92 -4.35
C PRO A 185 -24.87 3.09 -5.10
N SER A 186 -24.86 4.30 -4.51
CA SER A 186 -24.26 5.49 -5.13
C SER A 186 -22.74 5.37 -5.40
N ASP A 187 -22.04 4.48 -4.73
CA ASP A 187 -20.59 4.29 -4.91
C ASP A 187 -20.30 3.58 -6.25
N ALA A 188 -21.30 2.92 -6.85
CA ALA A 188 -21.17 2.29 -8.17
C ALA A 188 -21.05 3.29 -9.33
N TRP A 189 -21.56 4.53 -9.17
CA TRP A 189 -21.51 5.55 -10.23
C TRP A 189 -20.88 6.87 -9.80
N ARG A 190 -20.74 7.13 -8.49
CA ARG A 190 -20.06 8.31 -7.96
C ARG A 190 -18.58 8.03 -7.67
N TRP A 191 -17.91 7.37 -8.59
CA TRP A 191 -16.55 6.86 -8.45
C TRP A 191 -15.51 7.91 -8.00
N ARG A 192 -15.69 9.20 -8.38
CA ARG A 192 -14.80 10.28 -7.93
C ARG A 192 -15.05 10.74 -6.49
N ARG A 193 -16.14 10.28 -5.85
CA ARG A 193 -16.48 10.73 -4.50
C ARG A 193 -15.48 10.20 -3.47
N GLU A 194 -15.21 8.90 -3.50
CA GLU A 194 -14.25 8.30 -2.58
C GLU A 194 -12.86 8.93 -2.74
N ARG A 195 -12.42 9.12 -3.99
CA ARG A 195 -11.16 9.80 -4.29
C ARG A 195 -11.08 11.18 -3.65
N ARG A 196 -12.11 12.01 -3.81
CA ARG A 196 -12.15 13.36 -3.21
C ARG A 196 -12.16 13.32 -1.69
N GLU A 197 -12.91 12.41 -1.09
CA GLU A 197 -12.99 12.26 0.35
C GLU A 197 -11.66 11.81 0.96
N ILE A 198 -10.93 10.89 0.33
CA ILE A 198 -9.63 10.43 0.84
C ILE A 198 -8.54 11.48 0.63
N GLU A 199 -8.50 12.14 -0.53
CA GLU A 199 -7.54 13.22 -0.81
C GLU A 199 -7.70 14.39 0.17
N SER A 200 -8.94 14.73 0.55
CA SER A 200 -9.17 15.75 1.58
C SER A 200 -8.62 15.35 2.95
N ARG A 201 -8.64 14.03 3.28
CA ARG A 201 -8.06 13.51 4.52
C ARG A 201 -6.54 13.53 4.49
N PHE A 202 -5.92 13.23 3.35
CA PHE A 202 -4.48 13.36 3.18
C PHE A 202 -4.05 14.81 3.45
N ALA A 203 -4.69 15.76 2.76
CA ALA A 203 -4.39 17.18 2.93
C ALA A 203 -4.62 17.70 4.36
N ALA A 204 -5.71 17.25 5.02
CA ALA A 204 -6.02 17.63 6.40
C ALA A 204 -4.98 17.11 7.41
N ARG A 205 -4.24 16.06 7.07
CA ARG A 205 -3.15 15.50 7.89
C ARG A 205 -1.76 15.96 7.46
N GLY A 206 -1.69 16.93 6.54
CA GLY A 206 -0.42 17.50 6.09
C GLY A 206 0.29 16.67 5.02
N PHE A 207 -0.37 15.69 4.38
CA PHE A 207 0.22 14.91 3.32
C PHE A 207 -0.08 15.47 1.93
N GLU A 208 0.90 15.33 1.05
CA GLU A 208 0.78 15.51 -0.39
C GLU A 208 0.75 14.15 -1.08
N ASN A 209 -0.02 14.03 -2.19
CA ASN A 209 -0.04 12.88 -3.09
C ASN A 209 0.59 13.28 -4.44
N PRO A 210 1.91 13.11 -4.64
CA PRO A 210 2.60 13.51 -5.87
C PRO A 210 2.16 12.73 -7.11
N LEU A 211 1.54 11.57 -6.91
CA LEU A 211 1.07 10.67 -7.97
C LEU A 211 -0.42 10.87 -8.28
N ARG A 212 -1.05 11.92 -7.76
CA ARG A 212 -2.48 12.17 -7.92
C ARG A 212 -2.91 12.11 -9.38
N GLY A 213 -3.91 11.26 -9.67
CA GLY A 213 -4.47 11.07 -11.01
C GLY A 213 -3.63 10.19 -11.95
N ARG A 214 -2.54 9.60 -11.47
CA ARG A 214 -1.75 8.62 -12.25
C ARG A 214 -2.28 7.22 -12.00
N HIS A 215 -2.53 6.47 -13.06
CA HIS A 215 -2.99 5.09 -12.97
C HIS A 215 -1.85 4.17 -12.56
N THR A 216 -2.05 3.39 -11.50
CA THR A 216 -1.05 2.47 -10.94
C THR A 216 -1.41 1.00 -11.11
N HIS A 217 -2.60 0.72 -11.67
CA HIS A 217 -3.11 -0.62 -11.88
C HIS A 217 -3.55 -0.81 -13.34
N ILE A 218 -3.49 -2.04 -13.86
CA ILE A 218 -3.83 -2.37 -15.26
C ILE A 218 -5.27 -1.99 -15.67
N LEU A 219 -6.20 -1.91 -14.71
CA LEU A 219 -7.57 -1.47 -14.95
C LEU A 219 -7.75 0.05 -14.96
N GLY A 220 -6.64 0.81 -14.99
CA GLY A 220 -6.66 2.26 -15.12
C GLY A 220 -7.03 3.04 -13.86
N ALA A 221 -7.06 2.41 -12.68
CA ALA A 221 -7.27 3.07 -11.40
C ALA A 221 -5.95 3.48 -10.74
N GLN A 222 -5.99 4.51 -9.89
CA GLN A 222 -4.91 4.79 -8.95
C GLN A 222 -5.20 4.07 -7.64
N LEU A 223 -4.66 2.87 -7.47
CA LEU A 223 -4.79 2.08 -6.24
C LEU A 223 -3.64 2.37 -5.28
N ASP A 224 -2.43 2.49 -5.81
CA ASP A 224 -1.20 2.64 -5.05
C ASP A 224 -0.86 4.12 -4.82
N HIS A 225 -0.33 4.41 -3.64
CA HIS A 225 0.00 5.76 -3.19
C HIS A 225 1.36 5.79 -2.51
N ILE A 226 2.06 6.92 -2.70
CA ILE A 226 3.14 7.38 -1.83
C ILE A 226 2.74 8.78 -1.39
N LEU A 227 2.34 8.92 -0.13
CA LEU A 227 2.01 10.21 0.47
C LEU A 227 3.24 10.72 1.20
N VAL A 228 3.54 11.97 1.04
CA VAL A 228 4.72 12.61 1.61
C VAL A 228 4.26 13.74 2.52
N SER A 229 4.79 13.81 3.73
CA SER A 229 4.52 14.92 4.63
C SER A 229 5.16 16.22 4.11
N ARG A 230 4.58 17.37 4.47
CA ARG A 230 4.91 18.68 3.89
C ARG A 230 6.32 19.17 4.20
N GLU A 231 7.01 18.55 5.14
CA GLU A 231 8.40 18.83 5.49
C GLU A 231 9.35 18.50 4.35
N PHE A 232 8.97 17.60 3.47
CA PHE A 232 9.79 17.23 2.33
C PHE A 232 9.40 18.00 1.06
N ALA A 233 10.41 18.36 0.25
CA ALA A 233 10.21 18.85 -1.09
C ALA A 233 10.19 17.65 -2.08
N VAL A 234 9.11 17.50 -2.84
CA VAL A 234 9.03 16.47 -3.89
C VAL A 234 9.72 16.98 -5.15
N VAL A 235 10.74 16.27 -5.63
CA VAL A 235 11.49 16.61 -6.85
C VAL A 235 11.09 15.75 -8.05
N GLY A 236 10.49 14.59 -7.82
CA GLY A 236 10.02 13.71 -8.89
C GLY A 236 8.97 12.70 -8.42
N ALA A 237 8.13 12.27 -9.33
CA ALA A 237 7.16 11.19 -9.10
C ALA A 237 6.85 10.46 -10.41
N ASN A 238 6.82 9.15 -10.40
CA ASN A 238 6.56 8.36 -11.61
C ASN A 238 5.86 7.01 -11.32
N VAL A 239 5.28 6.43 -12.37
CA VAL A 239 4.72 5.07 -12.40
C VAL A 239 5.51 4.26 -13.41
N GLU A 240 6.15 3.18 -12.95
CA GLU A 240 6.92 2.27 -13.79
C GLU A 240 5.99 1.33 -14.55
N ARG A 241 5.48 1.78 -15.71
CA ARG A 241 4.52 1.04 -16.54
C ARG A 241 5.18 -0.16 -17.25
N ARG A 242 5.86 -1.00 -16.47
CA ARG A 242 6.47 -2.24 -16.93
C ARG A 242 5.72 -3.42 -16.32
N TRP A 243 5.31 -4.37 -17.15
CA TRP A 243 4.74 -5.62 -16.66
C TRP A 243 5.83 -6.50 -16.03
N ILE A 244 5.65 -6.80 -14.73
CA ILE A 244 6.59 -7.61 -13.94
C ILE A 244 5.80 -8.70 -13.19
N GLY A 245 4.79 -9.29 -13.83
CA GLY A 245 3.99 -10.37 -13.28
C GLY A 245 2.86 -9.94 -12.31
N SER A 246 2.83 -8.68 -11.86
CA SER A 246 1.77 -8.10 -11.03
C SER A 246 0.80 -7.30 -11.89
N ASP A 247 -0.45 -7.21 -11.47
CA ASP A 247 -1.46 -6.31 -12.02
C ASP A 247 -1.32 -4.86 -11.52
N HIS A 248 -0.43 -4.62 -10.55
CA HIS A 248 0.00 -3.31 -10.11
C HIS A 248 1.35 -2.93 -10.72
N TYR A 249 1.53 -1.64 -11.01
CA TYR A 249 2.80 -1.08 -11.45
C TYR A 249 3.60 -0.56 -10.26
N PRO A 250 4.92 -0.77 -10.19
CA PRO A 250 5.76 -0.06 -9.23
C PRO A 250 5.62 1.44 -9.38
N ILE A 251 5.54 2.14 -8.27
CA ILE A 251 5.50 3.60 -8.23
C ILE A 251 6.68 4.14 -7.44
N HIS A 252 7.14 5.34 -7.79
CA HIS A 252 8.16 6.00 -6.99
C HIS A 252 7.96 7.52 -6.87
N VAL A 253 8.51 8.04 -5.78
CA VAL A 253 8.61 9.47 -5.50
C VAL A 253 10.04 9.75 -5.08
N GLU A 254 10.60 10.82 -5.60
CA GLU A 254 11.90 11.36 -5.20
C GLU A 254 11.69 12.63 -4.40
N ILE A 255 12.31 12.70 -3.21
CA ILE A 255 12.24 13.85 -2.31
C ILE A 255 13.62 14.40 -2.05
N ASP A 256 13.71 15.73 -1.89
CA ASP A 256 14.92 16.38 -1.41
C ASP A 256 14.96 16.32 0.13
N THR A 257 16.06 15.81 0.67
CA THR A 257 16.29 15.73 2.11
C THR A 257 17.09 16.92 2.64
N ASN A 258 17.65 17.76 1.75
CA ASN A 258 18.41 18.96 2.13
C ASN A 258 17.50 20.19 2.28
N ASP A 259 16.36 20.20 1.62
CA ASP A 259 15.35 21.29 1.68
C ASP A 259 14.14 20.83 2.52
N THR A 260 14.38 20.57 3.80
CA THR A 260 13.27 20.38 4.75
C THR A 260 12.64 21.74 5.00
N LYS A 261 11.44 21.96 4.47
CA LYS A 261 10.65 23.17 4.75
C LYS A 261 10.38 23.22 6.25
N ARG A 262 11.06 24.13 6.94
CA ARG A 262 10.82 24.46 8.36
C ARG A 262 9.52 25.20 8.54
#